data_ed8e0997d0d63375c456f4a89699d9d1
#
_entry.id   ed8e0997d0d63375c456f4a89699d9d1
#
_cell.length_a   1.000
_cell.length_b   1.000
_cell.length_c   1.000
_cell.angle_alpha   90.00
_cell.angle_beta   90.00
_cell.angle_gamma   90.00
#
_symmetry.space_group_name_H-M   'P 1'
#
loop_
_entity.id
_entity.type
_entity.pdbx_description
1 polymer ?
#
loop_
_entity_poly.entity_id
_entity_poly.type
_entity_poly.pdbx_seq_one_letter_code
_entity_poly.pdbx_strand_id
1 'polypeptide(L)'
;IALVQAVVAKSLMGPGEPRELVENSMRAFFTYVRDHPDGHAVLTRDAPVHISDSGLGVMLDGLAKDVALVIAAQIRAMGLDPSPAPIYANALIGIGAHVGRWWRGHPDVSLDQITTQTTDLIWSGFGGLAEAAK
;
A
#
# COMPACT_ATOMS: atom_id res chain seq x y z
N ILE A 1 11.96 -3.58 -8.17
CA ILE A 1 11.52 -4.08 -6.85
C ILE A 1 11.96 -3.14 -5.75
N ALA A 2 13.27 -2.91 -5.62
CA ALA A 2 13.79 -1.97 -4.63
C ALA A 2 13.25 -0.55 -4.84
N LEU A 3 12.99 -0.17 -6.09
CA LEU A 3 12.46 1.15 -6.41
C LEU A 3 11.05 1.34 -5.84
N VAL A 4 10.17 0.33 -5.98
CA VAL A 4 8.82 0.40 -5.41
C VAL A 4 8.87 0.55 -3.91
N GLN A 5 9.69 -0.26 -3.24
CA GLN A 5 9.83 -0.17 -1.78
C GLN A 5 10.31 1.22 -1.35
N ALA A 6 11.32 1.76 -2.04
CA ALA A 6 11.86 3.06 -1.70
C ALA A 6 10.83 4.18 -1.89
N VAL A 7 10.09 4.16 -3.00
CA VAL A 7 9.12 5.21 -3.31
C VAL A 7 7.95 5.18 -2.32
N VAL A 8 7.41 4.00 -2.03
CA VAL A 8 6.29 3.88 -1.09
C VAL A 8 6.73 4.25 0.32
N ALA A 9 7.87 3.74 0.77
CA ALA A 9 8.38 4.05 2.11
C ALA A 9 8.63 5.54 2.28
N LYS A 10 9.23 6.19 1.29
CA LYS A 10 9.47 7.63 1.32
C LYS A 10 8.17 8.42 1.40
N SER A 11 7.16 8.00 0.65
CA SER A 11 5.86 8.69 0.67
C SER A 11 5.19 8.60 2.03
N LEU A 12 5.29 7.44 2.69
CA LEU A 12 4.70 7.24 4.02
C LEU A 12 5.45 7.98 5.12
N MET A 13 6.74 8.25 4.93
CA MET A 13 7.58 8.91 5.93
C MET A 13 7.62 10.43 5.76
N GLY A 14 7.01 10.96 4.71
CA GLY A 14 6.99 12.39 4.44
C GLY A 14 6.11 13.17 5.42
N PRO A 15 6.19 14.51 5.40
CA PRO A 15 5.29 15.35 6.20
C PRO A 15 3.88 15.32 5.64
N GLY A 16 2.89 15.49 6.50
CA GLY A 16 1.49 15.58 6.10
C GLY A 16 0.58 14.82 7.06
N GLU A 17 -0.71 15.01 6.85
CA GLU A 17 -1.71 14.29 7.61
C GLU A 17 -1.70 12.80 7.23
N PRO A 18 -2.09 11.90 8.16
CA PRO A 18 -2.08 10.46 7.86
C PRO A 18 -2.84 10.08 6.59
N ARG A 19 -3.97 10.72 6.31
CA ARG A 19 -4.73 10.45 5.08
C ARG A 19 -3.93 10.83 3.83
N GLU A 20 -3.25 11.97 3.88
CA GLU A 20 -2.39 12.41 2.78
C GLU A 20 -1.24 11.45 2.53
N LEU A 21 -0.66 10.90 3.60
CA LEU A 21 0.42 9.94 3.47
C LEU A 21 -0.05 8.65 2.80
N VAL A 22 -1.26 8.18 3.11
CA VAL A 22 -1.87 7.03 2.45
C VAL A 22 -2.10 7.36 0.97
N GLU A 23 -2.68 8.51 0.68
CA GLU A 23 -2.94 8.92 -0.70
C GLU A 23 -1.65 9.03 -1.50
N ASN A 24 -0.63 9.66 -0.95
CA ASN A 24 0.65 9.82 -1.61
C ASN A 24 1.32 8.47 -1.89
N SER A 25 1.24 7.54 -0.95
CA SER A 25 1.82 6.21 -1.13
C SER A 25 1.06 5.40 -2.20
N MET A 26 -0.27 5.50 -2.23
CA MET A 26 -1.07 4.85 -3.25
C MET A 26 -0.80 5.45 -4.63
N ARG A 27 -0.71 6.78 -4.72
CA ARG A 27 -0.38 7.47 -5.97
C ARG A 27 1.00 7.04 -6.48
N ALA A 28 1.98 6.97 -5.60
CA ALA A 28 3.33 6.53 -5.96
C ALA A 28 3.32 5.10 -6.49
N PHE A 29 2.60 4.20 -5.83
CA PHE A 29 2.49 2.81 -6.27
C PHE A 29 1.79 2.69 -7.62
N PHE A 30 0.65 3.36 -7.80
CA PHE A 30 -0.08 3.29 -9.06
C PHE A 30 0.67 3.99 -10.21
N THR A 31 1.43 5.04 -9.90
CA THR A 31 2.32 5.65 -10.90
C THR A 31 3.37 4.64 -11.37
N TYR A 32 3.93 3.88 -10.46
CA TYR A 32 4.87 2.82 -10.80
C TYR A 32 4.21 1.76 -11.69
N VAL A 33 2.99 1.33 -11.33
CA VAL A 33 2.24 0.34 -12.12
C VAL A 33 2.02 0.85 -13.55
N ARG A 34 1.65 2.11 -13.70
CA ARG A 34 1.41 2.72 -15.02
C ARG A 34 2.69 2.79 -15.85
N ASP A 35 3.79 3.21 -15.22
CA ASP A 35 5.05 3.48 -15.92
C ASP A 35 5.92 2.23 -16.12
N HIS A 36 5.63 1.15 -15.38
CA HIS A 36 6.40 -0.10 -15.43
C HIS A 36 5.47 -1.30 -15.55
N PRO A 37 4.66 -1.37 -16.63
CA PRO A 37 3.65 -2.45 -16.76
C PRO A 37 4.28 -3.84 -16.78
N ASP A 38 5.45 -3.99 -17.39
CA ASP A 38 6.12 -5.29 -17.46
C ASP A 38 6.64 -5.74 -16.09
N GLY A 39 7.21 -4.81 -15.33
CA GLY A 39 7.68 -5.08 -13.99
C GLY A 39 6.55 -5.52 -13.07
N HIS A 40 5.42 -4.80 -13.11
CA HIS A 40 4.25 -5.16 -12.31
C HIS A 40 3.65 -6.48 -12.77
N ALA A 41 3.61 -6.73 -14.09
CA ALA A 41 3.09 -7.99 -14.63
C ALA A 41 3.90 -9.19 -14.14
N VAL A 42 5.23 -9.05 -14.07
CA VAL A 42 6.09 -10.12 -13.55
C VAL A 42 5.81 -10.35 -12.06
N LEU A 43 5.54 -9.28 -11.31
CA LEU A 43 5.29 -9.36 -9.87
C LEU A 43 3.93 -9.98 -9.54
N THR A 44 2.91 -9.77 -10.38
CA THR A 44 1.54 -10.17 -10.06
C THR A 44 0.98 -11.28 -10.93
N ARG A 45 1.59 -11.53 -12.10
CA ARG A 45 1.12 -12.56 -13.03
C ARG A 45 1.47 -13.94 -12.48
N ASP A 46 0.49 -14.85 -12.55
CA ASP A 46 0.71 -16.25 -12.22
C ASP A 46 1.43 -16.44 -10.88
N ALA A 47 0.94 -15.74 -9.86
CA ALA A 47 1.47 -15.91 -8.52
C ALA A 47 1.56 -17.41 -8.23
N PRO A 48 2.77 -17.97 -8.08
CA PRO A 48 2.90 -19.39 -7.85
C PRO A 48 2.27 -19.78 -6.52
N VAL A 49 1.97 -21.06 -6.39
CA VAL A 49 1.38 -21.61 -5.17
C VAL A 49 2.22 -21.25 -3.93
N HIS A 50 3.51 -21.03 -4.13
CA HIS A 50 4.45 -20.70 -3.05
C HIS A 50 4.99 -19.27 -3.18
N ILE A 51 4.09 -18.28 -3.06
CA ILE A 51 4.46 -16.87 -3.14
C ILE A 51 5.58 -16.51 -2.17
N SER A 52 5.54 -17.05 -0.94
CA SER A 52 6.54 -16.76 0.08
C SER A 52 7.95 -17.21 -0.30
N ASP A 53 8.09 -18.17 -1.22
CA ASP A 53 9.37 -18.67 -1.66
C ASP A 53 9.88 -17.97 -2.92
N SER A 54 9.10 -17.05 -3.49
CA SER A 54 9.45 -16.32 -4.71
C SER A 54 10.06 -14.96 -4.38
N GLY A 55 10.76 -14.36 -5.35
CA GLY A 55 11.24 -12.98 -5.21
C GLY A 55 10.10 -12.00 -4.95
N LEU A 56 8.92 -12.26 -5.51
CA LEU A 56 7.73 -11.46 -5.25
C LEU A 56 7.32 -11.54 -3.78
N GLY A 57 7.27 -12.74 -3.21
CA GLY A 57 6.92 -12.91 -1.81
C GLY A 57 7.89 -12.20 -0.88
N VAL A 58 9.18 -12.33 -1.14
CA VAL A 58 10.22 -11.66 -0.34
C VAL A 58 10.03 -10.14 -0.42
N MET A 59 9.79 -9.60 -1.61
CA MET A 59 9.58 -8.16 -1.78
C MET A 59 8.33 -7.68 -1.05
N LEU A 60 7.22 -8.40 -1.19
CA LEU A 60 5.97 -8.02 -0.53
C LEU A 60 6.11 -8.09 0.99
N ASP A 61 6.78 -9.12 1.51
CA ASP A 61 7.01 -9.24 2.95
C ASP A 61 7.89 -8.09 3.47
N GLY A 62 8.94 -7.73 2.73
CA GLY A 62 9.82 -6.62 3.10
C GLY A 62 9.07 -5.29 3.10
N LEU A 63 8.25 -5.05 2.07
CA LEU A 63 7.45 -3.85 1.99
C LEU A 63 6.43 -3.79 3.12
N ALA A 64 5.78 -4.91 3.43
CA ALA A 64 4.83 -4.97 4.53
C ALA A 64 5.49 -4.66 5.87
N LYS A 65 6.71 -5.12 6.11
CA LYS A 65 7.44 -4.79 7.33
C LYS A 65 7.72 -3.29 7.44
N ASP A 66 8.17 -2.68 6.35
CA ASP A 66 8.47 -1.25 6.34
C ASP A 66 7.21 -0.42 6.60
N VAL A 67 6.11 -0.77 5.92
CA VAL A 67 4.82 -0.09 6.09
C VAL A 67 4.29 -0.30 7.50
N ALA A 68 4.45 -1.50 8.06
CA ALA A 68 4.00 -1.79 9.43
C ALA A 68 4.70 -0.92 10.47
N LEU A 69 5.99 -0.64 10.28
CA LEU A 69 6.73 0.24 11.20
C LEU A 69 6.16 1.65 11.20
N VAL A 70 5.83 2.17 10.01
CA VAL A 70 5.23 3.51 9.89
C VAL A 70 3.84 3.53 10.52
N ILE A 71 3.01 2.53 10.23
CA ILE A 71 1.65 2.45 10.78
C ILE A 71 1.71 2.31 12.30
N ALA A 72 2.61 1.49 12.83
CA ALA A 72 2.78 1.34 14.28
C ALA A 72 3.09 2.67 14.95
N ALA A 73 3.98 3.47 14.35
CA ALA A 73 4.30 4.79 14.87
C ALA A 73 3.09 5.73 14.88
N GLN A 74 2.28 5.69 13.81
CA GLN A 74 1.05 6.48 13.73
C GLN A 74 0.04 6.07 14.82
N ILE A 75 -0.13 4.76 15.02
CA ILE A 75 -1.06 4.24 16.02
C ILE A 75 -0.60 4.62 17.42
N ARG A 76 0.70 4.51 17.71
CA ARG A 76 1.26 4.95 19.00
C ARG A 76 1.03 6.43 19.25
N ALA A 77 1.16 7.26 18.21
CA ALA A 77 0.94 8.69 18.30
C ALA A 77 -0.51 9.03 18.68
N MET A 78 -1.45 8.12 18.38
CA MET A 78 -2.86 8.26 18.78
C MET A 78 -3.15 7.71 20.17
N GLY A 79 -2.15 7.18 20.87
CA GLY A 79 -2.32 6.58 22.18
C GLY A 79 -2.92 5.19 22.16
N LEU A 80 -2.90 4.51 21.01
CA LEU A 80 -3.48 3.18 20.83
C LEU A 80 -2.40 2.11 20.77
N ASP A 81 -2.81 0.85 20.97
CA ASP A 81 -1.94 -0.31 20.89
C ASP A 81 -1.54 -0.54 19.42
N PRO A 82 -0.22 -0.55 19.10
CA PRO A 82 0.26 -0.72 17.73
C PRO A 82 0.28 -2.18 17.25
N SER A 83 -0.09 -3.15 18.07
CA SER A 83 0.04 -4.56 17.72
C SER A 83 -0.69 -4.96 16.42
N PRO A 84 -1.81 -4.32 15.99
CA PRO A 84 -2.42 -4.66 14.72
C PRO A 84 -1.72 -4.10 13.48
N ALA A 85 -0.66 -3.30 13.62
CA ALA A 85 0.00 -2.66 12.48
C ALA A 85 0.41 -3.63 11.36
N PRO A 86 0.95 -4.83 11.64
CA PRO A 86 1.27 -5.77 10.57
C PRO A 86 0.04 -6.21 9.76
N ILE A 87 -1.11 -6.36 10.40
CA ILE A 87 -2.36 -6.71 9.72
C ILE A 87 -2.73 -5.61 8.74
N TYR A 88 -2.71 -4.37 9.19
CA TYR A 88 -3.06 -3.22 8.34
C TYR A 88 -2.06 -3.05 7.18
N ALA A 89 -0.77 -3.24 7.47
CA ALA A 89 0.26 -3.15 6.43
C ALA A 89 0.03 -4.19 5.33
N ASN A 90 -0.22 -5.44 5.71
CA ASN A 90 -0.48 -6.49 4.75
C ASN A 90 -1.77 -6.26 3.97
N ALA A 91 -2.79 -5.72 4.62
CA ALA A 91 -4.04 -5.35 3.94
C ALA A 91 -3.79 -4.27 2.88
N LEU A 92 -3.05 -3.22 3.22
CA LEU A 92 -2.72 -2.15 2.27
C LEU A 92 -1.92 -2.65 1.08
N ILE A 93 -0.93 -3.50 1.33
CA ILE A 93 -0.13 -4.11 0.27
C ILE A 93 -1.02 -4.94 -0.65
N GLY A 94 -1.90 -5.76 -0.08
CA GLY A 94 -2.83 -6.59 -0.85
C GLY A 94 -3.79 -5.76 -1.69
N ILE A 95 -4.34 -4.70 -1.12
CA ILE A 95 -5.23 -3.78 -1.86
C ILE A 95 -4.49 -3.17 -3.04
N GLY A 96 -3.31 -2.59 -2.80
CA GLY A 96 -2.53 -1.95 -3.86
C GLY A 96 -2.17 -2.92 -4.97
N ALA A 97 -1.65 -4.08 -4.62
CA ALA A 97 -1.22 -5.08 -5.60
C ALA A 97 -2.38 -5.59 -6.43
N HIS A 98 -3.52 -5.93 -5.80
CA HIS A 98 -4.67 -6.47 -6.50
C HIS A 98 -5.37 -5.40 -7.36
N VAL A 99 -5.59 -4.22 -6.81
CA VAL A 99 -6.23 -3.13 -7.55
C VAL A 99 -5.35 -2.71 -8.73
N GLY A 100 -4.03 -2.64 -8.52
CA GLY A 100 -3.10 -2.32 -9.61
C GLY A 100 -3.15 -3.34 -10.74
N ARG A 101 -3.26 -4.62 -10.39
CA ARG A 101 -3.41 -5.69 -11.40
C ARG A 101 -4.70 -5.52 -12.19
N TRP A 102 -5.81 -5.28 -11.51
CA TRP A 102 -7.09 -5.03 -12.17
C TRP A 102 -7.02 -3.83 -13.09
N TRP A 103 -6.39 -2.74 -12.61
CA TRP A 103 -6.30 -1.47 -13.34
C TRP A 103 -5.56 -1.62 -14.67
N ARG A 104 -4.59 -2.50 -14.73
CA ARG A 104 -3.85 -2.75 -15.98
C ARG A 104 -4.77 -3.18 -17.13
N GLY A 105 -5.88 -3.83 -16.82
CA GLY A 105 -6.87 -4.21 -17.81
C GLY A 105 -7.95 -3.15 -18.05
N HIS A 106 -7.86 -2.00 -17.39
CA HIS A 106 -8.88 -0.96 -17.45
C HIS A 106 -8.25 0.42 -17.65
N PRO A 107 -7.64 0.66 -18.83
CA PRO A 107 -6.90 1.91 -19.08
C PRO A 107 -7.78 3.16 -19.13
N ASP A 108 -9.10 3.00 -19.18
CA ASP A 108 -10.06 4.09 -19.12
C ASP A 108 -10.19 4.72 -17.74
N VAL A 109 -9.74 4.02 -16.69
CA VAL A 109 -9.70 4.56 -15.33
C VAL A 109 -8.42 5.37 -15.14
N SER A 110 -8.56 6.64 -14.76
CA SER A 110 -7.40 7.53 -14.62
C SER A 110 -6.59 7.23 -13.36
N LEU A 111 -5.34 7.68 -13.35
CA LEU A 111 -4.48 7.60 -12.17
C LEU A 111 -5.13 8.31 -10.97
N ASP A 112 -5.70 9.48 -11.19
CA ASP A 112 -6.35 10.23 -10.12
C ASP A 112 -7.55 9.47 -9.57
N GLN A 113 -8.37 8.88 -10.44
CA GLN A 113 -9.54 8.14 -10.01
C GLN A 113 -9.17 6.92 -9.20
N ILE A 114 -8.22 6.09 -9.68
CA ILE A 114 -7.81 4.89 -8.97
C ILE A 114 -7.20 5.24 -7.61
N THR A 115 -6.39 6.29 -7.56
CA THR A 115 -5.75 6.75 -6.32
C THR A 115 -6.80 7.25 -5.32
N THR A 116 -7.69 8.14 -5.75
CA THR A 116 -8.69 8.75 -4.87
C THR A 116 -9.67 7.72 -4.34
N GLN A 117 -10.20 6.86 -5.21
CA GLN A 117 -11.18 5.87 -4.78
C GLN A 117 -10.58 4.82 -3.85
N THR A 118 -9.37 4.38 -4.14
CA THR A 118 -8.68 3.43 -3.26
C THR A 118 -8.36 4.06 -1.90
N THR A 119 -7.88 5.30 -1.90
CA THR A 119 -7.58 6.02 -0.66
C THR A 119 -8.84 6.22 0.18
N ASP A 120 -9.94 6.62 -0.45
CA ASP A 120 -11.21 6.83 0.27
C ASP A 120 -11.70 5.54 0.93
N LEU A 121 -11.61 4.42 0.22
CA LEU A 121 -11.98 3.12 0.77
C LEU A 121 -11.12 2.74 1.97
N ILE A 122 -9.81 2.90 1.85
CA ILE A 122 -8.86 2.61 2.93
C ILE A 122 -9.14 3.51 4.12
N TRP A 123 -9.31 4.79 3.88
CA TRP A 123 -9.50 5.76 4.95
C TRP A 123 -10.80 5.53 5.70
N SER A 124 -11.87 5.18 5.01
CA SER A 124 -13.15 4.86 5.65
C SER A 124 -13.01 3.65 6.58
N GLY A 125 -12.18 2.66 6.21
CA GLY A 125 -11.84 1.55 7.08
C GLY A 125 -11.06 1.97 8.32
N PHE A 126 -10.13 2.92 8.17
CA PHE A 126 -9.37 3.46 9.30
C PHE A 126 -10.17 4.45 10.15
N GLY A 127 -11.34 4.87 9.69
CA GLY A 127 -12.23 5.76 10.45
C GLY A 127 -12.60 5.18 11.81
N GLY A 128 -12.80 3.86 11.88
CA GLY A 128 -13.08 3.17 13.15
C GLY A 128 -11.94 3.30 14.15
N LEU A 129 -10.69 3.26 13.67
CA LEU A 129 -9.52 3.45 14.53
C LEU A 129 -9.44 4.89 15.06
N ALA A 130 -9.71 5.87 14.20
CA ALA A 130 -9.73 7.27 14.62
C ALA A 130 -10.80 7.53 15.69
N GLU A 131 -11.97 6.92 15.56
CA GLU A 131 -13.03 7.02 16.56
C GLU A 131 -12.61 6.40 17.90
N ALA A 132 -11.90 5.26 17.87
CA ALA A 132 -11.41 4.62 19.08
C ALA A 132 -10.38 5.48 19.84
N ALA A 133 -9.67 6.36 19.12
CA ALA A 133 -8.67 7.26 19.72
C ALA A 133 -9.28 8.47 20.42
N LYS A 134 -10.56 8.76 20.16
CA LYS A 134 -11.27 9.84 20.85
C LYS A 134 -11.76 9.38 22.21
#